data_6859a14ef3160fed24093b41e4aa9c9d
#
_entry.id   6859a14ef3160fed24093b41e4aa9c9d
#
_cell.length_a   1.000
_cell.length_b   1.000
_cell.length_c   1.000
_cell.angle_alpha   90.00
_cell.angle_beta   90.00
_cell.angle_gamma   90.00
#
_symmetry.space_group_name_H-M   'P 1'
#
loop_
_entity.id
_entity.type
_entity.pdbx_description
1 polymer ?
#
loop_
_entity_poly.entity_id
_entity_poly.type
_entity_poly.pdbx_seq_one_letter_code
_entity_poly.pdbx_strand_id
1 'polypeptide(L)'
;MRERVRHLGYLLFAVATAACAGAPAQGLHATPPGLGRLPYTDADVDFMAGMIPHHAQAVVMAGWAPSHGARADVGVLCERIVVAQRDEIAMMQTWLRDRGQFVPDATSTRHRMKMNGVEHDMLMPGMLTDEEMAALDRARGPEFDRLFLVGMIKHHQGAIDMVDVLFKAYGAAQDETVFRFASDVYADQSTEIDRMNKMLEEGPP
;
A
#
# COMPACT_ATOMS: atom_id res chain seq x y z
N MET A 1 19.68 69.32 -51.02
CA MET A 1 18.57 68.46 -50.80
C MET A 1 19.08 67.02 -50.70
N ARG A 2 19.12 66.45 -49.51
CA ARG A 2 19.48 65.06 -49.27
C ARG A 2 18.40 64.46 -48.34
N GLU A 3 17.57 63.62 -48.86
CA GLU A 3 16.55 62.88 -48.14
C GLU A 3 17.19 61.83 -47.24
N ARG A 4 16.79 61.79 -45.99
CA ARG A 4 17.18 60.75 -45.06
C ARG A 4 16.05 59.68 -45.01
N VAL A 5 16.37 58.50 -45.53
CA VAL A 5 15.51 57.33 -45.43
C VAL A 5 15.64 56.77 -44.00
N ARG A 6 14.55 56.74 -43.22
CA ARG A 6 14.47 56.15 -41.90
C ARG A 6 14.12 54.66 -42.08
N HIS A 7 15.08 53.79 -41.77
CA HIS A 7 14.81 52.34 -41.67
C HIS A 7 14.10 52.04 -40.34
N LEU A 8 12.86 51.58 -40.43
CA LEU A 8 12.07 51.07 -39.33
C LEU A 8 12.40 49.59 -39.12
N GLY A 9 13.19 49.28 -38.12
CA GLY A 9 13.52 47.87 -37.77
C GLY A 9 12.37 47.22 -37.03
N TYR A 10 11.79 46.20 -37.60
CA TYR A 10 10.82 45.30 -36.94
C TYR A 10 11.57 44.32 -36.05
N LEU A 11 11.46 44.48 -34.71
CA LEU A 11 11.87 43.43 -33.77
C LEU A 11 10.86 42.32 -33.77
N LEU A 12 11.25 41.17 -34.31
CA LEU A 12 10.51 39.92 -34.21
C LEU A 12 10.73 39.35 -32.78
N PHE A 13 9.71 39.40 -31.94
CA PHE A 13 9.66 38.68 -30.69
C PHE A 13 9.34 37.21 -30.97
N ALA A 14 10.33 36.34 -30.85
CA ALA A 14 10.12 34.91 -30.86
C ALA A 14 9.56 34.49 -29.49
N VAL A 15 8.28 34.14 -29.43
CA VAL A 15 7.65 33.54 -28.25
C VAL A 15 8.08 32.08 -28.23
N ALA A 16 9.01 31.74 -27.33
CA ALA A 16 9.34 30.35 -27.05
C ALA A 16 8.19 29.72 -26.20
N THR A 17 7.37 28.90 -26.84
CA THR A 17 6.41 28.04 -26.12
C THR A 17 7.17 26.91 -25.45
N ALA A 18 7.36 27.02 -24.14
CA ALA A 18 7.84 25.90 -23.33
C ALA A 18 6.75 24.80 -23.35
N ALA A 19 7.01 23.72 -24.08
CA ALA A 19 6.21 22.52 -23.99
C ALA A 19 6.46 21.89 -22.62
N CYS A 20 5.48 21.96 -21.72
CA CYS A 20 5.46 21.16 -20.52
C CYS A 20 5.42 19.69 -20.96
N ALA A 21 6.53 18.97 -20.80
CA ALA A 21 6.56 17.53 -20.91
C ALA A 21 5.68 16.97 -19.79
N GLY A 22 4.45 16.59 -20.13
CA GLY A 22 3.55 15.90 -19.20
C GLY A 22 4.19 14.59 -18.76
N ALA A 23 4.08 14.28 -17.47
CA ALA A 23 4.43 12.97 -16.94
C ALA A 23 3.70 11.89 -17.78
N PRO A 24 4.29 10.70 -17.97
CA PRO A 24 3.65 9.62 -18.70
C PRO A 24 2.30 9.33 -18.02
N ALA A 25 1.22 9.43 -18.81
CA ALA A 25 -0.11 9.06 -18.34
C ALA A 25 -0.08 7.58 -17.96
N GLN A 26 -0.31 7.28 -16.68
CA GLN A 26 -0.57 5.90 -16.26
C GLN A 26 -1.80 5.41 -17.04
N GLY A 27 -1.68 4.22 -17.66
CA GLY A 27 -2.72 3.69 -18.53
C GLY A 27 -4.03 3.53 -17.77
N LEU A 28 -5.11 4.16 -18.27
CA LEU A 28 -6.46 3.90 -17.76
C LEU A 28 -6.97 2.60 -18.38
N HIS A 29 -7.27 1.62 -17.57
CA HIS A 29 -7.92 0.40 -18.02
C HIS A 29 -9.40 0.66 -18.26
N ALA A 30 -9.85 0.49 -19.53
CA ALA A 30 -11.25 0.64 -19.86
C ALA A 30 -12.09 -0.42 -19.15
N THR A 31 -13.18 0.01 -18.50
CA THR A 31 -14.14 -0.89 -17.91
C THR A 31 -14.76 -1.79 -18.98
N PRO A 32 -14.85 -3.11 -18.78
CA PRO A 32 -15.57 -4.00 -19.70
C PRO A 32 -17.00 -3.50 -19.91
N PRO A 33 -17.54 -3.53 -21.16
CA PRO A 33 -18.91 -3.09 -21.42
C PRO A 33 -19.92 -3.89 -20.59
N GLY A 34 -20.72 -3.20 -19.77
CA GLY A 34 -21.89 -3.79 -19.12
C GLY A 34 -21.93 -3.78 -17.58
N LEU A 35 -20.90 -3.36 -16.86
CA LEU A 35 -20.90 -3.43 -15.40
C LEU A 35 -20.98 -2.09 -14.67
N GLY A 36 -20.98 -0.95 -15.35
CA GLY A 36 -21.08 0.38 -14.73
C GLY A 36 -19.96 0.70 -13.72
N ARG A 37 -18.84 -0.03 -13.75
CA ARG A 37 -17.70 0.17 -12.87
C ARG A 37 -16.90 1.38 -13.29
N LEU A 38 -16.43 2.16 -12.34
CA LEU A 38 -15.50 3.25 -12.61
C LEU A 38 -14.15 2.70 -13.12
N PRO A 39 -13.43 3.48 -13.96
CA PRO A 39 -12.12 3.07 -14.44
C PRO A 39 -11.14 2.92 -13.28
N TYR A 40 -10.18 2.04 -13.43
CA TYR A 40 -9.07 1.84 -12.52
C TYR A 40 -7.74 2.05 -13.25
N THR A 41 -6.67 2.26 -12.54
CA THR A 41 -5.32 2.52 -13.04
C THR A 41 -4.36 1.38 -12.68
N ASP A 42 -3.15 1.40 -13.26
CA ASP A 42 -2.08 0.50 -12.84
C ASP A 42 -1.72 0.69 -11.36
N ALA A 43 -1.80 1.93 -10.84
CA ALA A 43 -1.57 2.21 -9.43
C ALA A 43 -2.60 1.52 -8.50
N ASP A 44 -3.86 1.39 -8.93
CA ASP A 44 -4.87 0.62 -8.21
C ASP A 44 -4.53 -0.87 -8.19
N VAL A 45 -4.06 -1.40 -9.33
CA VAL A 45 -3.63 -2.81 -9.45
C VAL A 45 -2.41 -3.07 -8.56
N ASP A 46 -1.40 -2.21 -8.61
CA ASP A 46 -0.18 -2.32 -7.80
C ASP A 46 -0.47 -2.25 -6.31
N PHE A 47 -1.38 -1.34 -5.90
CA PHE A 47 -1.84 -1.24 -4.51
C PHE A 47 -2.53 -2.52 -4.04
N MET A 48 -3.53 -2.99 -4.79
CA MET A 48 -4.29 -4.20 -4.45
C MET A 48 -3.41 -5.45 -4.44
N ALA A 49 -2.52 -5.59 -5.42
CA ALA A 49 -1.60 -6.72 -5.50
C ALA A 49 -0.50 -6.66 -4.42
N GLY A 50 0.04 -5.49 -4.13
CA GLY A 50 1.08 -5.30 -3.10
C GLY A 50 0.56 -5.45 -1.68
N MET A 51 -0.69 -5.07 -1.42
CA MET A 51 -1.30 -5.18 -0.09
C MET A 51 -1.62 -6.63 0.32
N ILE A 52 -1.80 -7.55 -0.64
CA ILE A 52 -2.02 -8.98 -0.32
C ILE A 52 -0.84 -9.59 0.46
N PRO A 53 0.42 -9.57 -0.05
CA PRO A 53 1.55 -10.10 0.71
C PRO A 53 1.85 -9.29 1.97
N HIS A 54 1.54 -8.00 1.98
CA HIS A 54 1.64 -7.17 3.18
C HIS A 54 0.72 -7.72 4.27
N HIS A 55 -0.56 -7.87 4.02
CA HIS A 55 -1.54 -8.43 4.96
C HIS A 55 -1.22 -9.89 5.36
N ALA A 56 -0.75 -10.70 4.42
CA ALA A 56 -0.35 -12.07 4.72
C ALA A 56 0.75 -12.13 5.79
N GLN A 57 1.70 -11.20 5.80
CA GLN A 57 2.72 -11.14 6.85
C GLN A 57 2.11 -10.81 8.22
N ALA A 58 1.17 -9.85 8.29
CA ALA A 58 0.48 -9.55 9.55
C ALA A 58 -0.33 -10.74 10.08
N VAL A 59 -1.00 -11.49 9.18
CA VAL A 59 -1.71 -12.72 9.56
C VAL A 59 -0.75 -13.76 10.14
N VAL A 60 0.46 -13.91 9.58
CA VAL A 60 1.49 -14.82 10.15
C VAL A 60 1.93 -14.34 11.53
N MET A 61 2.31 -13.06 11.67
CA MET A 61 2.76 -12.48 12.94
C MET A 61 1.70 -12.63 14.05
N ALA A 62 0.46 -12.24 13.76
CA ALA A 62 -0.65 -12.31 14.71
C ALA A 62 -1.06 -13.76 15.02
N GLY A 63 -0.93 -14.66 14.02
CA GLY A 63 -1.22 -16.07 14.18
C GLY A 63 -0.33 -16.80 15.19
N TRP A 64 0.83 -16.24 15.56
CA TRP A 64 1.72 -16.81 16.57
C TRP A 64 1.28 -16.57 18.02
N ALA A 65 0.43 -15.58 18.27
CA ALA A 65 0.02 -15.19 19.64
C ALA A 65 -0.39 -16.36 20.56
N PRO A 66 -1.23 -17.35 20.13
CA PRO A 66 -1.66 -18.43 21.00
C PRO A 66 -0.50 -19.36 21.44
N SER A 67 0.48 -19.59 20.55
CA SER A 67 1.61 -20.49 20.81
C SER A 67 2.81 -19.81 21.45
N HIS A 68 2.84 -18.47 21.44
CA HIS A 68 3.95 -17.66 21.94
C HIS A 68 3.69 -17.05 23.33
N GLY A 69 2.54 -17.38 23.95
CA GLY A 69 2.20 -16.94 25.29
C GLY A 69 1.88 -15.44 25.37
N ALA A 70 1.23 -14.91 24.33
CA ALA A 70 0.76 -13.53 24.32
C ALA A 70 -0.17 -13.24 25.51
N ARG A 71 -0.05 -12.06 26.12
CA ARG A 71 -1.01 -11.60 27.13
C ARG A 71 -2.42 -11.44 26.51
N ALA A 72 -3.45 -11.52 27.34
CA ALA A 72 -4.82 -11.68 26.88
C ALA A 72 -5.30 -10.55 25.93
N ASP A 73 -4.96 -9.29 26.21
CA ASP A 73 -5.35 -8.15 25.38
C ASP A 73 -4.60 -8.11 24.04
N VAL A 74 -3.32 -8.51 24.00
CA VAL A 74 -2.56 -8.71 22.76
C VAL A 74 -3.15 -9.86 21.97
N GLY A 75 -3.52 -10.97 22.62
CA GLY A 75 -4.20 -12.09 21.97
C GLY A 75 -5.50 -11.67 21.28
N VAL A 76 -6.35 -10.88 21.95
CA VAL A 76 -7.59 -10.34 21.35
C VAL A 76 -7.30 -9.43 20.15
N LEU A 77 -6.27 -8.58 20.22
CA LEU A 77 -5.86 -7.75 19.08
C LEU A 77 -5.42 -8.63 17.91
N CYS A 78 -4.59 -9.65 18.17
CA CYS A 78 -4.11 -10.59 17.16
C CYS A 78 -5.26 -11.32 16.44
N GLU A 79 -6.25 -11.82 17.20
CA GLU A 79 -7.44 -12.48 16.62
C GLU A 79 -8.20 -11.54 15.66
N ARG A 80 -8.40 -10.28 16.04
CA ARG A 80 -9.06 -9.28 15.19
C ARG A 80 -8.28 -9.01 13.92
N ILE A 81 -6.95 -8.81 14.02
CA ILE A 81 -6.07 -8.60 12.86
C ILE A 81 -6.16 -9.80 11.91
N VAL A 82 -6.08 -11.04 12.43
CA VAL A 82 -6.15 -12.25 11.59
C VAL A 82 -7.46 -12.32 10.82
N VAL A 83 -8.60 -12.05 11.47
CA VAL A 83 -9.91 -12.12 10.81
C VAL A 83 -10.04 -11.02 9.76
N ALA A 84 -9.82 -9.76 10.15
CA ALA A 84 -9.99 -8.62 9.25
C ALA A 84 -9.09 -8.74 8.02
N GLN A 85 -7.81 -8.98 8.20
CA GLN A 85 -6.86 -8.98 7.09
C GLN A 85 -7.02 -10.21 6.17
N ARG A 86 -7.54 -11.35 6.65
CA ARG A 86 -7.94 -12.45 5.76
C ARG A 86 -9.11 -12.10 4.86
N ASP A 87 -10.12 -11.41 5.40
CA ASP A 87 -11.28 -10.98 4.63
C ASP A 87 -10.86 -9.93 3.57
N GLU A 88 -9.96 -9.03 3.93
CA GLU A 88 -9.40 -8.03 3.02
C GLU A 88 -8.55 -8.67 1.91
N ILE A 89 -7.72 -9.66 2.21
CA ILE A 89 -7.00 -10.46 1.20
C ILE A 89 -7.98 -11.09 0.21
N ALA A 90 -9.05 -11.73 0.70
CA ALA A 90 -10.03 -12.37 -0.16
C ALA A 90 -10.76 -11.36 -1.07
N MET A 91 -11.07 -10.17 -0.55
CA MET A 91 -11.66 -9.06 -1.30
C MET A 91 -10.70 -8.57 -2.38
N MET A 92 -9.42 -8.31 -2.07
CA MET A 92 -8.40 -7.88 -3.03
C MET A 92 -8.19 -8.90 -4.14
N GLN A 93 -8.08 -10.19 -3.79
CA GLN A 93 -7.97 -11.27 -4.77
C GLN A 93 -9.18 -11.33 -5.71
N THR A 94 -10.38 -11.10 -5.19
CA THR A 94 -11.61 -11.06 -6.00
C THR A 94 -11.58 -9.86 -6.94
N TRP A 95 -11.21 -8.68 -6.45
CA TRP A 95 -11.09 -7.46 -7.25
C TRP A 95 -10.11 -7.62 -8.43
N LEU A 96 -8.92 -8.19 -8.17
CA LEU A 96 -7.89 -8.45 -9.18
C LEU A 96 -8.37 -9.50 -10.21
N ARG A 97 -8.97 -10.60 -9.73
CA ARG A 97 -9.49 -11.69 -10.60
C ARG A 97 -10.56 -11.17 -11.55
N ASP A 98 -11.50 -10.38 -11.05
CA ASP A 98 -12.58 -9.81 -11.85
C ASP A 98 -12.11 -8.88 -12.96
N ARG A 99 -10.85 -8.41 -12.88
CA ARG A 99 -10.20 -7.52 -13.85
C ARG A 99 -9.15 -8.21 -14.70
N GLY A 100 -9.03 -9.54 -14.57
CA GLY A 100 -8.04 -10.33 -15.31
C GLY A 100 -6.58 -9.99 -14.94
N GLN A 101 -6.37 -9.42 -13.74
CA GLN A 101 -5.05 -9.06 -13.25
C GLN A 101 -4.38 -10.26 -12.57
N PHE A 102 -3.05 -10.19 -12.43
CA PHE A 102 -2.32 -11.17 -11.63
C PHE A 102 -2.82 -11.16 -10.17
N VAL A 103 -3.09 -12.35 -9.63
CA VAL A 103 -3.59 -12.52 -8.26
C VAL A 103 -2.50 -13.17 -7.41
N PRO A 104 -1.87 -12.43 -6.48
CA PRO A 104 -0.92 -13.00 -5.54
C PRO A 104 -1.55 -14.09 -4.67
N ASP A 105 -0.72 -15.05 -4.25
CA ASP A 105 -1.13 -16.07 -3.29
C ASP A 105 -1.46 -15.44 -1.93
N ALA A 106 -2.58 -15.86 -1.32
CA ALA A 106 -3.07 -15.33 -0.04
C ALA A 106 -2.11 -15.57 1.14
N THR A 107 -1.16 -16.47 1.00
CA THR A 107 -0.19 -16.82 2.04
C THR A 107 1.23 -16.32 1.75
N SER A 108 1.46 -15.76 0.57
CA SER A 108 2.76 -15.20 0.20
C SER A 108 3.05 -13.96 1.05
N THR A 109 4.18 -13.95 1.74
CA THR A 109 4.67 -12.81 2.50
C THR A 109 5.74 -11.99 1.74
N ARG A 110 5.78 -12.16 0.42
CA ARG A 110 6.68 -11.45 -0.49
C ARG A 110 5.90 -10.95 -1.69
N HIS A 111 6.11 -9.69 -2.04
CA HIS A 111 5.60 -9.13 -3.28
C HIS A 111 6.53 -9.50 -4.43
N ARG A 112 5.99 -10.25 -5.40
CA ARG A 112 6.74 -10.65 -6.58
C ARG A 112 6.54 -9.64 -7.69
N MET A 113 7.63 -9.02 -8.11
CA MET A 113 7.66 -8.09 -9.23
C MET A 113 8.58 -8.58 -10.34
N LYS A 114 8.21 -8.29 -11.59
CA LYS A 114 9.07 -8.59 -12.74
C LYS A 114 9.76 -7.30 -13.19
N MET A 115 11.07 -7.21 -12.95
CA MET A 115 11.90 -6.08 -13.39
C MET A 115 12.90 -6.55 -14.46
N ASN A 116 12.88 -5.92 -15.64
CA ASN A 116 13.75 -6.28 -16.76
C ASN A 116 13.69 -7.78 -17.14
N GLY A 117 12.52 -8.40 -17.01
CA GLY A 117 12.32 -9.81 -17.34
C GLY A 117 12.73 -10.80 -16.22
N VAL A 118 13.29 -10.33 -15.12
CA VAL A 118 13.69 -11.12 -13.95
C VAL A 118 12.67 -10.91 -12.83
N GLU A 119 12.29 -11.99 -12.16
CA GLU A 119 11.42 -11.94 -10.99
C GLU A 119 12.24 -11.58 -9.75
N HIS A 120 11.73 -10.62 -8.97
CA HIS A 120 12.29 -10.19 -7.70
C HIS A 120 11.24 -10.27 -6.62
N ASP A 121 11.60 -10.87 -5.51
CA ASP A 121 10.77 -10.86 -4.29
C ASP A 121 11.14 -9.62 -3.46
N MET A 122 10.16 -8.78 -3.15
CA MET A 122 10.34 -7.53 -2.43
C MET A 122 9.49 -7.50 -1.17
N LEU A 123 10.00 -6.79 -0.16
CA LEU A 123 9.18 -6.36 0.98
C LEU A 123 8.45 -5.07 0.60
N MET A 124 7.16 -5.00 0.92
CA MET A 124 6.41 -3.75 0.84
C MET A 124 6.77 -2.83 2.02
N PRO A 125 6.49 -1.53 1.94
CA PRO A 125 6.76 -0.60 3.04
C PRO A 125 6.28 -1.13 4.40
N GLY A 126 7.08 -0.97 5.45
CA GLY A 126 6.75 -1.38 6.81
C GLY A 126 6.82 -2.87 7.11
N MET A 127 6.89 -3.75 6.12
CA MET A 127 7.03 -5.19 6.38
C MET A 127 8.30 -5.51 7.18
N LEU A 128 8.23 -6.54 7.99
CA LEU A 128 9.37 -7.06 8.75
C LEU A 128 10.32 -7.81 7.83
N THR A 129 11.61 -7.66 8.08
CA THR A 129 12.66 -8.46 7.44
C THR A 129 12.64 -9.90 7.94
N ASP A 130 13.37 -10.81 7.28
CA ASP A 130 13.48 -12.20 7.70
C ASP A 130 14.09 -12.31 9.11
N GLU A 131 15.03 -11.43 9.44
CA GLU A 131 15.67 -11.39 10.77
C GLU A 131 14.67 -10.92 11.84
N GLU A 132 13.88 -9.89 11.57
CA GLU A 132 12.83 -9.40 12.46
C GLU A 132 11.73 -10.45 12.66
N MET A 133 11.28 -11.09 11.58
CA MET A 133 10.32 -12.21 11.66
C MET A 133 10.86 -13.36 12.49
N ALA A 134 12.10 -13.78 12.25
CA ALA A 134 12.73 -14.85 13.02
C ALA A 134 12.95 -14.46 14.49
N ALA A 135 13.19 -13.20 14.81
CA ALA A 135 13.27 -12.72 16.19
C ALA A 135 11.92 -12.81 16.90
N LEU A 136 10.83 -12.40 16.21
CA LEU A 136 9.47 -12.48 16.72
C LEU A 136 9.03 -13.94 16.94
N ASP A 137 9.32 -14.83 15.98
CA ASP A 137 8.98 -16.27 16.08
C ASP A 137 9.72 -16.99 17.25
N ARG A 138 10.90 -16.51 17.64
CA ARG A 138 11.62 -17.06 18.81
C ARG A 138 11.15 -16.51 20.15
N ALA A 139 10.58 -15.31 20.16
CA ALA A 139 10.15 -14.63 21.38
C ALA A 139 8.95 -15.31 22.05
N ARG A 140 8.84 -15.19 23.36
CA ARG A 140 7.73 -15.75 24.15
C ARG A 140 7.32 -14.78 25.26
N GLY A 141 6.03 -14.84 25.66
CA GLY A 141 5.49 -14.02 26.73
C GLY A 141 5.71 -12.53 26.51
N PRO A 142 6.15 -11.77 27.52
CA PRO A 142 6.30 -10.32 27.42
C PRO A 142 7.22 -9.85 26.30
N GLU A 143 8.22 -10.65 25.92
CA GLU A 143 9.11 -10.28 24.81
C GLU A 143 8.42 -10.47 23.46
N PHE A 144 7.57 -11.52 23.31
CA PHE A 144 6.70 -11.64 22.13
C PHE A 144 5.77 -10.44 22.02
N ASP A 145 5.07 -10.08 23.11
CA ASP A 145 4.15 -8.95 23.12
C ASP A 145 4.83 -7.66 22.65
N ARG A 146 6.02 -7.38 23.21
CA ARG A 146 6.79 -6.17 22.87
C ARG A 146 7.20 -6.16 21.40
N LEU A 147 7.80 -7.26 20.91
CA LEU A 147 8.25 -7.35 19.52
C LEU A 147 7.08 -7.33 18.54
N PHE A 148 5.98 -8.00 18.87
CA PHE A 148 4.75 -7.99 18.07
C PHE A 148 4.19 -6.56 17.94
N LEU A 149 3.99 -5.86 19.06
CA LEU A 149 3.42 -4.52 19.05
C LEU A 149 4.30 -3.54 18.27
N VAL A 150 5.61 -3.53 18.52
CA VAL A 150 6.56 -2.65 17.80
C VAL A 150 6.59 -3.00 16.30
N GLY A 151 6.66 -4.29 15.97
CA GLY A 151 6.68 -4.76 14.59
C GLY A 151 5.37 -4.44 13.85
N MET A 152 4.23 -4.62 14.51
CA MET A 152 2.92 -4.37 13.90
C MET A 152 2.63 -2.87 13.74
N ILE A 153 3.10 -2.01 14.64
CA ILE A 153 3.05 -0.55 14.45
C ILE A 153 3.83 -0.14 13.19
N LYS A 154 5.07 -0.64 13.04
CA LYS A 154 5.87 -0.40 11.83
C LYS A 154 5.16 -0.89 10.57
N HIS A 155 4.56 -2.08 10.64
CA HIS A 155 3.85 -2.73 9.54
C HIS A 155 2.62 -1.91 9.13
N HIS A 156 1.78 -1.49 10.08
CA HIS A 156 0.61 -0.66 9.83
C HIS A 156 0.96 0.71 9.27
N GLN A 157 2.03 1.33 9.75
CA GLN A 157 2.51 2.59 9.18
C GLN A 157 2.86 2.40 7.70
N GLY A 158 3.49 1.29 7.33
CA GLY A 158 3.79 0.97 5.94
C GLY A 158 2.56 0.85 5.05
N ALA A 159 1.45 0.27 5.56
CA ALA A 159 0.19 0.23 4.83
C ALA A 159 -0.41 1.63 4.62
N ILE A 160 -0.35 2.49 5.64
CA ILE A 160 -0.76 3.90 5.52
C ILE A 160 0.08 4.63 4.46
N ASP A 161 1.39 4.40 4.44
CA ASP A 161 2.27 4.97 3.43
C ASP A 161 1.90 4.50 2.01
N MET A 162 1.50 3.22 1.85
CA MET A 162 1.00 2.69 0.58
C MET A 162 -0.32 3.35 0.15
N VAL A 163 -1.25 3.60 1.07
CA VAL A 163 -2.48 4.36 0.81
C VAL A 163 -2.16 5.78 0.35
N ASP A 164 -1.23 6.44 1.01
CA ASP A 164 -0.77 7.77 0.65
C ASP A 164 -0.18 7.85 -0.77
N VAL A 165 0.57 6.83 -1.17
CA VAL A 165 1.11 6.72 -2.54
C VAL A 165 -0.03 6.54 -3.54
N LEU A 166 -1.01 5.68 -3.24
CA LEU A 166 -2.18 5.46 -4.09
C LEU A 166 -2.95 6.77 -4.32
N PHE A 167 -3.30 7.49 -3.25
CA PHE A 167 -4.10 8.73 -3.37
C PHE A 167 -3.34 9.89 -4.03
N LYS A 168 -2.01 9.85 -4.08
CA LYS A 168 -1.19 10.81 -4.82
C LYS A 168 -1.05 10.46 -6.31
N ALA A 169 -1.37 9.22 -6.70
CA ALA A 169 -1.29 8.78 -8.10
C ALA A 169 -2.43 9.37 -8.92
N TYR A 170 -2.09 9.99 -10.06
CA TYR A 170 -3.09 10.65 -10.90
C TYR A 170 -4.13 9.65 -11.45
N GLY A 171 -5.40 9.90 -11.16
CA GLY A 171 -6.52 9.08 -11.64
C GLY A 171 -6.72 7.76 -10.89
N ALA A 172 -5.88 7.44 -9.91
CA ALA A 172 -6.08 6.28 -9.02
C ALA A 172 -7.21 6.49 -8.02
N ALA A 173 -7.63 5.39 -7.38
CA ALA A 173 -8.71 5.37 -6.38
C ALA A 173 -10.05 5.96 -6.87
N GLN A 174 -10.35 5.85 -8.17
CA GLN A 174 -11.66 6.19 -8.72
C GLN A 174 -12.63 4.99 -8.70
N ASP A 175 -12.12 3.76 -8.65
CA ASP A 175 -12.92 2.57 -8.41
C ASP A 175 -13.44 2.57 -6.96
N GLU A 176 -14.75 2.41 -6.79
CA GLU A 176 -15.39 2.50 -5.47
C GLU A 176 -14.82 1.49 -4.46
N THR A 177 -14.49 0.27 -4.91
CA THR A 177 -13.94 -0.76 -4.03
C THR A 177 -12.54 -0.38 -3.56
N VAL A 178 -11.69 0.13 -4.46
CA VAL A 178 -10.33 0.57 -4.12
C VAL A 178 -10.37 1.76 -3.18
N PHE A 179 -11.20 2.77 -3.49
CA PHE A 179 -11.32 3.97 -2.65
C PHE A 179 -11.78 3.63 -1.23
N ARG A 180 -12.84 2.81 -1.10
CA ARG A 180 -13.34 2.38 0.21
C ARG A 180 -12.26 1.61 0.98
N PHE A 181 -11.70 0.59 0.35
CA PHE A 181 -10.69 -0.25 1.00
C PHE A 181 -9.49 0.56 1.47
N ALA A 182 -8.94 1.43 0.61
CA ALA A 182 -7.82 2.30 1.00
C ALA A 182 -8.19 3.24 2.16
N SER A 183 -9.42 3.78 2.16
CA SER A 183 -9.92 4.64 3.25
C SER A 183 -10.09 3.87 4.55
N ASP A 184 -10.62 2.64 4.49
CA ASP A 184 -10.80 1.77 5.65
C ASP A 184 -9.44 1.34 6.22
N VAL A 185 -8.48 0.92 5.38
CA VAL A 185 -7.09 0.63 5.80
C VAL A 185 -6.47 1.81 6.53
N TYR A 186 -6.62 3.03 5.99
CA TYR A 186 -6.08 4.23 6.65
C TYR A 186 -6.68 4.46 8.03
N ALA A 187 -8.01 4.39 8.16
CA ALA A 187 -8.72 4.66 9.40
C ALA A 187 -8.48 3.56 10.46
N ASP A 188 -8.62 2.30 10.06
CA ASP A 188 -8.52 1.16 10.97
C ASP A 188 -7.09 0.98 11.48
N GLN A 189 -6.09 1.03 10.57
CA GLN A 189 -4.71 0.82 10.97
C GLN A 189 -4.14 2.01 11.76
N SER A 190 -4.61 3.26 11.50
CA SER A 190 -4.27 4.39 12.37
C SER A 190 -4.80 4.19 13.80
N THR A 191 -6.05 3.73 13.92
CA THR A 191 -6.66 3.43 15.23
C THR A 191 -5.95 2.28 15.95
N GLU A 192 -5.54 1.25 15.20
CA GLU A 192 -4.78 0.13 15.78
C GLU A 192 -3.38 0.52 16.23
N ILE A 193 -2.69 1.41 15.49
CA ILE A 193 -1.41 2.01 15.91
C ILE A 193 -1.57 2.73 17.26
N ASP A 194 -2.59 3.57 17.41
CA ASP A 194 -2.84 4.28 18.66
C ASP A 194 -3.10 3.32 19.82
N ARG A 195 -3.86 2.24 19.57
CA ARG A 195 -4.11 1.20 20.56
C ARG A 195 -2.84 0.47 20.95
N MET A 196 -2.02 0.06 19.98
CA MET A 196 -0.76 -0.64 20.23
C MET A 196 0.24 0.23 21.01
N ASN A 197 0.32 1.52 20.72
CA ASN A 197 1.13 2.46 21.50
C ASN A 197 0.70 2.51 22.97
N LYS A 198 -0.61 2.58 23.26
CA LYS A 198 -1.12 2.52 24.63
C LYS A 198 -0.76 1.19 25.32
N MET A 199 -0.89 0.07 24.60
CA MET A 199 -0.53 -1.24 25.14
C MET A 199 0.96 -1.38 25.44
N LEU A 200 1.83 -0.65 24.73
CA LEU A 200 3.27 -0.58 25.03
C LEU A 200 3.57 0.31 26.25
N GLU A 201 2.83 1.42 26.41
CA GLU A 201 2.99 2.35 27.54
C GLU A 201 2.50 1.74 28.86
N GLU A 202 1.37 1.03 28.84
CA GLU A 202 0.77 0.40 30.00
C GLU A 202 1.56 -0.80 30.49
N GLY A 203 2.41 -1.40 29.65
CA GLY A 203 3.20 -2.58 29.98
C GLY A 203 2.34 -3.83 30.23
N PRO A 204 2.93 -4.92 30.74
CA PRO A 204 2.17 -6.06 31.21
C PRO A 204 1.39 -5.69 32.48
N PRO A 205 0.12 -6.13 32.61
CA PRO A 205 -0.70 -5.90 33.79
C PRO A 205 -0.12 -6.55 35.05
#